data_07ccf0d8fc287747083dbe075328e408
#
_entry.id   07ccf0d8fc287747083dbe075328e408
#
_cell.length_a   1.000
_cell.length_b   1.000
_cell.length_c   1.000
_cell.angle_alpha   90.00
_cell.angle_beta   90.00
_cell.angle_gamma   90.00
#
_symmetry.space_group_name_H-M   'P 1'
#
loop_
_entity.id
_entity.type
_entity.pdbx_description
1 polymer ?
#
loop_
_entity_poly.entity_id
_entity_poly.type
_entity_poly.pdbx_seq_one_letter_code
_entity_poly.pdbx_strand_id
1 'polypeptide(L)'
;MNQRVKLIAVILGISFVGTLASKAWAQEAVRIGTSSVGSVFYTIAIGASEVIQKHAGVNTTVEPVGGSSANMFGLNAQKIEFALANSFAAFTAFKGQQNFKKPVDVRLVIQGQPSYRWLLLRKGAGIKGLQDLEGRNVIAKRRALPEVELVMNAFVKAFGLKKDKINIIETTDSPQAYNALRAGSVDAALMPFSRKAAAVQKPMTDGVLDFFYAPKDKRDDILRHLPPMMWGDTFETGVFEGQGKDLHLIGLNTYFMARPGVSKENVYKVTKALLENTKEFATYHRAAALWTLKRTLQNVALPFHPGAIQYFKEKSVWTAEHEAAQKNLLGR
;
A
#
# COMPACT_ATOMS: atom_id res chain seq x y z
N MET A 1 -95.97 16.44 -24.78
CA MET A 1 -95.20 17.66 -24.71
C MET A 1 -93.75 17.31 -24.46
N ASN A 2 -92.97 17.29 -25.53
CA ASN A 2 -91.61 16.70 -25.54
C ASN A 2 -90.58 17.76 -25.34
N GLN A 3 -89.70 17.59 -24.37
CA GLN A 3 -88.45 18.31 -24.35
C GLN A 3 -87.28 17.31 -24.50
N ARG A 4 -86.57 17.55 -25.61
CA ARG A 4 -85.32 16.80 -25.87
C ARG A 4 -84.19 17.44 -25.13
N VAL A 5 -83.58 16.70 -24.25
CA VAL A 5 -82.29 17.11 -23.60
C VAL A 5 -81.14 16.60 -24.47
N LYS A 6 -80.29 17.50 -24.95
CA LYS A 6 -79.08 17.23 -25.67
C LYS A 6 -77.95 16.95 -24.64
N LEU A 7 -77.43 15.79 -24.68
CA LEU A 7 -76.24 15.40 -23.88
C LEU A 7 -74.97 15.86 -24.62
N ILE A 8 -74.23 16.80 -24.05
CA ILE A 8 -72.91 17.23 -24.56
C ILE A 8 -71.85 16.36 -23.80
N ALA A 9 -71.19 15.46 -24.53
CA ALA A 9 -70.05 14.71 -24.00
C ALA A 9 -68.81 15.57 -24.08
N VAL A 10 -68.28 15.95 -22.92
CA VAL A 10 -66.98 16.59 -22.79
C VAL A 10 -65.95 15.49 -22.63
N ILE A 11 -65.13 15.30 -23.68
CA ILE A 11 -63.98 14.37 -23.63
C ILE A 11 -62.82 15.11 -22.96
N LEU A 12 -62.55 14.84 -21.69
CA LEU A 12 -61.31 15.23 -20.99
C LEU A 12 -60.17 14.32 -21.44
N GLY A 13 -59.30 14.82 -22.31
CA GLY A 13 -58.04 14.17 -22.66
C GLY A 13 -57.06 14.31 -21.51
N ILE A 14 -56.86 13.22 -20.72
CA ILE A 14 -55.80 13.13 -19.72
C ILE A 14 -54.49 12.83 -20.47
N SER A 15 -53.68 13.88 -20.69
CA SER A 15 -52.30 13.74 -21.15
C SER A 15 -51.47 13.14 -20.02
N PHE A 16 -51.21 11.84 -20.09
CA PHE A 16 -50.27 11.15 -19.19
C PHE A 16 -48.82 11.52 -19.59
N VAL A 17 -48.31 12.59 -19.02
CA VAL A 17 -46.86 12.92 -19.11
C VAL A 17 -46.12 11.91 -18.25
N GLY A 18 -45.69 10.85 -18.89
CA GLY A 18 -44.78 9.87 -18.28
C GLY A 18 -43.41 10.55 -17.96
N THR A 19 -43.24 11.01 -16.74
CA THR A 19 -41.93 11.37 -16.22
C THR A 19 -41.06 10.10 -16.19
N LEU A 20 -40.21 9.94 -17.20
CA LEU A 20 -39.07 9.05 -17.16
C LEU A 20 -38.14 9.55 -16.04
N ALA A 21 -38.46 9.17 -14.82
CA ALA A 21 -37.50 9.27 -13.73
C ALA A 21 -36.33 8.36 -14.11
N SER A 22 -35.31 8.93 -14.74
CA SER A 22 -34.00 8.29 -14.84
C SER A 22 -33.55 7.98 -13.41
N LYS A 23 -33.70 6.73 -13.00
CA LYS A 23 -33.00 6.24 -11.79
C LYS A 23 -31.52 6.46 -12.05
N ALA A 24 -31.00 7.60 -11.60
CA ALA A 24 -29.59 7.76 -11.38
C ALA A 24 -29.23 6.69 -10.33
N TRP A 25 -28.75 5.55 -10.80
CA TRP A 25 -28.15 4.55 -9.93
C TRP A 25 -26.96 5.27 -9.28
N ALA A 26 -27.05 5.55 -8.00
CA ALA A 26 -25.91 6.02 -7.24
C ALA A 26 -24.82 4.99 -7.48
N GLN A 27 -23.78 5.38 -8.23
CA GLN A 27 -22.67 4.49 -8.52
C GLN A 27 -22.06 4.11 -7.17
N GLU A 28 -22.14 2.82 -6.82
CA GLU A 28 -21.64 2.33 -5.55
C GLU A 28 -20.18 2.77 -5.36
N ALA A 29 -19.87 3.33 -4.19
CA ALA A 29 -18.55 3.85 -3.94
C ALA A 29 -17.49 2.75 -4.02
N VAL A 30 -16.42 3.02 -4.71
CA VAL A 30 -15.27 2.12 -4.85
C VAL A 30 -14.41 2.21 -3.60
N ARG A 31 -14.23 1.08 -2.91
CA ARG A 31 -13.51 1.01 -1.63
C ARG A 31 -12.02 0.77 -1.85
N ILE A 32 -11.20 1.61 -1.23
CA ILE A 32 -9.72 1.52 -1.27
C ILE A 32 -9.22 1.02 0.08
N GLY A 33 -8.82 -0.25 0.15
CA GLY A 33 -8.24 -0.84 1.35
C GLY A 33 -6.82 -0.33 1.61
N THR A 34 -6.54 0.00 2.88
CA THR A 34 -5.25 0.53 3.28
C THR A 34 -4.80 0.02 4.66
N SER A 35 -3.74 0.58 5.22
CA SER A 35 -3.25 0.28 6.56
C SER A 35 -3.97 1.15 7.60
N SER A 36 -3.58 1.01 8.87
CA SER A 36 -4.15 1.73 10.00
C SER A 36 -4.11 3.24 9.79
N VAL A 37 -5.09 3.95 10.35
CA VAL A 37 -5.11 5.42 10.44
C VAL A 37 -3.77 5.92 11.00
N GLY A 38 -3.23 7.01 10.45
CA GLY A 38 -1.93 7.58 10.80
C GLY A 38 -0.72 6.89 10.17
N SER A 39 -0.90 5.82 9.40
CA SER A 39 0.18 5.22 8.61
C SER A 39 0.40 5.97 7.29
N VAL A 40 1.60 5.81 6.71
CA VAL A 40 1.91 6.36 5.37
C VAL A 40 0.93 5.84 4.31
N PHE A 41 0.57 4.56 4.36
CA PHE A 41 -0.39 3.98 3.41
C PHE A 41 -1.77 4.59 3.54
N TYR A 42 -2.22 4.91 4.76
CA TYR A 42 -3.49 5.58 4.97
C TYR A 42 -3.50 6.98 4.34
N THR A 43 -2.46 7.78 4.58
CA THR A 43 -2.35 9.13 3.99
C THR A 43 -2.26 9.09 2.46
N ILE A 44 -1.53 8.12 1.90
CA ILE A 44 -1.47 7.89 0.45
C ILE A 44 -2.86 7.49 -0.11
N ALA A 45 -3.60 6.64 0.59
CA ALA A 45 -4.94 6.22 0.15
C ALA A 45 -5.93 7.38 0.17
N ILE A 46 -5.88 8.26 1.18
CA ILE A 46 -6.68 9.49 1.21
C ILE A 46 -6.36 10.37 0.00
N GLY A 47 -5.09 10.66 -0.25
CA GLY A 47 -4.69 11.45 -1.42
C GLY A 47 -5.08 10.81 -2.74
N ALA A 48 -4.97 9.48 -2.86
CA ALA A 48 -5.42 8.76 -4.04
C ALA A 48 -6.95 8.89 -4.23
N SER A 49 -7.73 8.74 -3.14
CA SER A 49 -9.18 8.90 -3.15
C SER A 49 -9.59 10.29 -3.66
N GLU A 50 -9.00 11.35 -3.12
CA GLU A 50 -9.29 12.74 -3.51
C GLU A 50 -8.98 12.99 -5.00
N VAL A 51 -7.79 12.57 -5.45
CA VAL A 51 -7.38 12.73 -6.86
C VAL A 51 -8.28 11.92 -7.79
N ILE A 52 -8.66 10.70 -7.41
CA ILE A 52 -9.57 9.85 -8.20
C ILE A 52 -10.95 10.48 -8.29
N GLN A 53 -11.53 10.95 -7.19
CA GLN A 53 -12.84 11.58 -7.19
C GLN A 53 -12.85 12.83 -8.10
N LYS A 54 -11.84 13.69 -7.95
CA LYS A 54 -11.72 14.95 -8.66
C LYS A 54 -11.48 14.78 -10.16
N HIS A 55 -10.60 13.88 -10.57
CA HIS A 55 -10.13 13.76 -11.96
C HIS A 55 -10.71 12.58 -12.73
N ALA A 56 -11.23 11.57 -12.04
CA ALA A 56 -11.85 10.40 -12.67
C ALA A 56 -13.39 10.39 -12.53
N GLY A 57 -13.95 11.20 -11.62
CA GLY A 57 -15.38 11.16 -11.31
C GLY A 57 -15.83 9.83 -10.69
N VAL A 58 -14.90 9.06 -10.12
CA VAL A 58 -15.19 7.79 -9.46
C VAL A 58 -15.33 8.05 -7.96
N ASN A 59 -16.52 7.84 -7.42
CA ASN A 59 -16.73 7.94 -5.97
C ASN A 59 -15.94 6.88 -5.24
N THR A 60 -15.13 7.28 -4.25
CA THR A 60 -14.23 6.36 -3.52
C THR A 60 -14.34 6.56 -2.01
N THR A 61 -14.16 5.48 -1.25
CA THR A 61 -13.98 5.49 0.21
C THR A 61 -12.66 4.83 0.58
N VAL A 62 -12.09 5.24 1.71
CA VAL A 62 -10.82 4.69 2.22
C VAL A 62 -11.07 3.85 3.45
N GLU A 63 -10.72 2.56 3.36
CA GLU A 63 -10.99 1.56 4.37
C GLU A 63 -9.70 1.13 5.09
N PRO A 64 -9.52 1.44 6.39
CA PRO A 64 -8.34 1.07 7.15
C PRO A 64 -8.39 -0.42 7.55
N VAL A 65 -8.23 -1.33 6.60
CA VAL A 65 -8.36 -2.79 6.77
C VAL A 65 -7.26 -3.39 7.67
N GLY A 66 -6.16 -2.66 7.89
CA GLY A 66 -5.10 -3.06 8.83
C GLY A 66 -3.73 -3.29 8.23
N GLY A 67 -3.59 -3.47 6.92
CA GLY A 67 -2.29 -3.59 6.24
C GLY A 67 -2.28 -4.55 5.06
N SER A 68 -1.10 -4.78 4.49
CA SER A 68 -0.96 -5.40 3.17
C SER A 68 -1.60 -6.78 3.04
N SER A 69 -1.37 -7.69 3.98
CA SER A 69 -1.99 -9.03 3.92
C SER A 69 -3.50 -8.97 4.14
N ALA A 70 -3.97 -8.12 5.06
CA ALA A 70 -5.41 -7.93 5.30
C ALA A 70 -6.10 -7.36 4.05
N ASN A 71 -5.44 -6.45 3.34
CA ASN A 71 -5.93 -5.89 2.08
C ASN A 71 -6.06 -6.97 0.98
N MET A 72 -5.10 -7.90 0.89
CA MET A 72 -5.21 -9.02 -0.06
C MET A 72 -6.40 -9.93 0.26
N PHE A 73 -6.66 -10.22 1.53
CA PHE A 73 -7.88 -10.93 1.95
C PHE A 73 -9.14 -10.12 1.63
N GLY A 74 -9.12 -8.81 1.81
CA GLY A 74 -10.23 -7.91 1.47
C GLY A 74 -10.57 -7.91 -0.02
N LEU A 75 -9.56 -7.86 -0.91
CA LEU A 75 -9.72 -8.00 -2.37
C LEU A 75 -10.30 -9.37 -2.74
N ASN A 76 -9.76 -10.45 -2.15
CA ASN A 76 -10.22 -11.82 -2.40
C ASN A 76 -11.66 -12.04 -1.96
N ALA A 77 -12.04 -11.46 -0.82
CA ALA A 77 -13.41 -11.54 -0.29
C ALA A 77 -14.36 -10.53 -0.94
N GLN A 78 -13.92 -9.77 -1.94
CA GLN A 78 -14.68 -8.72 -2.63
C GLN A 78 -15.24 -7.62 -1.70
N LYS A 79 -14.60 -7.42 -0.55
CA LYS A 79 -14.96 -6.37 0.43
C LYS A 79 -14.41 -5.00 0.05
N ILE A 80 -13.40 -4.96 -0.80
CA ILE A 80 -12.77 -3.75 -1.35
C ILE A 80 -12.46 -3.97 -2.84
N GLU A 81 -12.45 -2.91 -3.62
CA GLU A 81 -12.19 -2.92 -5.05
C GLU A 81 -10.72 -2.68 -5.38
N PHE A 82 -10.11 -1.76 -4.64
CA PHE A 82 -8.69 -1.42 -4.73
C PHE A 82 -7.99 -1.59 -3.38
N ALA A 83 -6.69 -1.72 -3.41
CA ALA A 83 -5.89 -1.79 -2.19
C ALA A 83 -4.47 -1.29 -2.37
N LEU A 84 -3.91 -0.73 -1.29
CA LEU A 84 -2.48 -0.55 -1.12
C LEU A 84 -1.86 -1.78 -0.46
N ALA A 85 -0.78 -2.30 -1.04
CA ALA A 85 0.00 -3.38 -0.45
C ALA A 85 1.49 -3.23 -0.74
N ASN A 86 2.34 -3.82 0.09
CA ASN A 86 3.73 -3.99 -0.27
C ASN A 86 3.89 -5.17 -1.25
N SER A 87 4.97 -5.16 -2.03
CA SER A 87 5.22 -6.16 -3.07
C SER A 87 5.34 -7.59 -2.54
N PHE A 88 5.81 -7.77 -1.31
CA PHE A 88 5.90 -9.09 -0.69
C PHE A 88 4.52 -9.71 -0.42
N ALA A 89 3.64 -8.97 0.26
CA ALA A 89 2.28 -9.46 0.55
C ALA A 89 1.48 -9.68 -0.73
N ALA A 90 1.61 -8.79 -1.71
CA ALA A 90 0.94 -8.91 -3.00
C ALA A 90 1.41 -10.15 -3.77
N PHE A 91 2.74 -10.38 -3.83
CA PHE A 91 3.31 -11.55 -4.51
C PHE A 91 2.95 -12.87 -3.81
N THR A 92 3.08 -12.92 -2.49
CA THR A 92 2.75 -14.13 -1.72
C THR A 92 1.27 -14.46 -1.80
N ALA A 93 0.38 -13.45 -1.82
CA ALA A 93 -1.04 -13.64 -2.08
C ALA A 93 -1.28 -14.22 -3.47
N PHE A 94 -0.69 -13.61 -4.50
CA PHE A 94 -0.81 -14.06 -5.89
C PHE A 94 -0.33 -15.51 -6.10
N LYS A 95 0.71 -15.93 -5.38
CA LYS A 95 1.26 -17.30 -5.42
C LYS A 95 0.60 -18.28 -4.45
N GLY A 96 -0.27 -17.83 -3.55
CA GLY A 96 -0.85 -18.67 -2.51
C GLY A 96 0.18 -19.17 -1.49
N GLN A 97 1.09 -18.29 -1.09
CA GLN A 97 2.18 -18.59 -0.17
C GLN A 97 2.01 -17.86 1.17
N GLN A 98 2.82 -18.20 2.15
CA GLN A 98 2.78 -17.63 3.50
C GLN A 98 1.39 -17.79 4.15
N ASN A 99 0.72 -16.69 4.47
CA ASN A 99 -0.60 -16.69 5.11
C ASN A 99 -1.74 -17.05 4.14
N PHE A 100 -1.46 -17.24 2.84
CA PHE A 100 -2.45 -17.52 1.81
C PHE A 100 -2.43 -19.00 1.44
N LYS A 101 -3.50 -19.73 1.79
CA LYS A 101 -3.63 -21.18 1.48
C LYS A 101 -3.88 -21.47 0.00
N LYS A 102 -4.33 -20.47 -0.76
CA LYS A 102 -4.63 -20.54 -2.20
C LYS A 102 -4.23 -19.23 -2.86
N PRO A 103 -3.87 -19.24 -4.16
CA PRO A 103 -3.63 -18.04 -4.92
C PRO A 103 -4.81 -17.08 -4.86
N VAL A 104 -4.51 -15.80 -4.65
CA VAL A 104 -5.49 -14.70 -4.69
C VAL A 104 -5.35 -14.03 -6.05
N ASP A 105 -6.44 -13.92 -6.78
CA ASP A 105 -6.44 -13.27 -8.08
C ASP A 105 -6.49 -11.75 -7.91
N VAL A 106 -5.35 -11.11 -8.06
CA VAL A 106 -5.17 -9.66 -7.93
C VAL A 106 -4.42 -9.11 -9.13
N ARG A 107 -4.63 -7.84 -9.44
CA ARG A 107 -4.02 -7.14 -10.57
C ARG A 107 -3.34 -5.86 -10.11
N LEU A 108 -2.14 -5.63 -10.63
CA LEU A 108 -1.43 -4.37 -10.42
C LEU A 108 -2.08 -3.26 -11.24
N VAL A 109 -2.22 -2.10 -10.64
CA VAL A 109 -2.67 -0.87 -11.30
C VAL A 109 -1.51 0.10 -11.44
N ILE A 110 -0.86 0.45 -10.32
CA ILE A 110 0.28 1.37 -10.27
C ILE A 110 1.28 0.87 -9.24
N GLN A 111 2.58 1.01 -9.55
CA GLN A 111 3.65 0.87 -8.58
C GLN A 111 4.07 2.25 -8.06
N GLY A 112 4.02 2.41 -6.75
CA GLY A 112 4.36 3.66 -6.06
C GLY A 112 5.73 3.67 -5.40
N GLN A 113 5.83 4.40 -4.30
CA GLN A 113 7.06 4.60 -3.55
C GLN A 113 7.60 3.30 -2.94
N PRO A 114 8.92 3.23 -2.66
CA PRO A 114 9.48 2.22 -1.80
C PRO A 114 8.91 2.30 -0.38
N SER A 115 8.81 1.15 0.26
CA SER A 115 8.56 1.01 1.70
C SER A 115 9.71 0.23 2.31
N TYR A 116 10.37 0.81 3.29
CA TYR A 116 11.59 0.23 3.87
C TYR A 116 11.30 -0.54 5.15
N ARG A 117 12.14 -1.53 5.44
CA ARG A 117 12.13 -2.30 6.68
C ARG A 117 13.49 -2.16 7.31
N TRP A 118 13.55 -1.57 8.49
CA TRP A 118 14.79 -1.45 9.24
C TRP A 118 14.52 -1.32 10.74
N LEU A 119 15.57 -1.53 11.51
CA LEU A 119 15.50 -1.49 12.97
C LEU A 119 15.66 -0.05 13.46
N LEU A 120 14.66 0.42 14.19
CA LEU A 120 14.67 1.67 14.95
C LEU A 120 15.00 1.35 16.39
N LEU A 121 15.90 2.13 17.00
CA LEU A 121 16.37 1.97 18.37
C LEU A 121 15.86 3.12 19.23
N ARG A 122 15.42 2.83 20.44
CA ARG A 122 15.17 3.88 21.43
C ARG A 122 16.51 4.45 21.89
N LYS A 123 16.69 5.76 21.82
CA LYS A 123 17.87 6.43 22.38
C LYS A 123 17.94 6.19 23.89
N GLY A 124 19.15 5.93 24.39
CA GLY A 124 19.35 5.60 25.80
C GLY A 124 19.05 4.14 26.19
N ALA A 125 18.62 3.28 25.25
CA ALA A 125 18.48 1.83 25.53
C ALA A 125 19.81 1.09 25.69
N GLY A 126 20.94 1.73 25.43
CA GLY A 126 22.27 1.12 25.57
C GLY A 126 22.61 0.11 24.46
N ILE A 127 21.87 0.12 23.35
CA ILE A 127 22.11 -0.79 22.21
C ILE A 127 23.18 -0.17 21.31
N LYS A 128 24.37 -0.77 21.32
CA LYS A 128 25.52 -0.39 20.46
C LYS A 128 25.69 -1.35 19.29
N GLY A 129 25.31 -2.61 19.47
CA GLY A 129 25.33 -3.66 18.46
C GLY A 129 24.09 -4.55 18.57
N LEU A 130 23.87 -5.42 17.58
CA LEU A 130 22.68 -6.29 17.59
C LEU A 130 22.73 -7.36 18.69
N GLN A 131 23.91 -7.71 19.20
CA GLN A 131 24.05 -8.62 20.34
C GLN A 131 23.40 -8.03 21.61
N ASP A 132 23.34 -6.70 21.73
CA ASP A 132 22.69 -6.02 22.85
C ASP A 132 21.15 -6.14 22.84
N LEU A 133 20.57 -6.75 21.79
CA LEU A 133 19.14 -7.07 21.73
C LEU A 133 18.79 -8.28 22.62
N GLU A 134 19.75 -9.10 23.05
CA GLU A 134 19.51 -10.18 24.01
C GLU A 134 18.94 -9.59 25.31
N GLY A 135 17.82 -10.14 25.78
CA GLY A 135 17.06 -9.65 26.94
C GLY A 135 16.20 -8.41 26.69
N ARG A 136 16.24 -7.82 25.51
CA ARG A 136 15.49 -6.59 25.18
C ARG A 136 14.12 -6.87 24.62
N ASN A 137 13.22 -5.90 24.80
CA ASN A 137 11.89 -5.89 24.22
C ASN A 137 11.94 -5.29 22.80
N VAL A 138 11.68 -6.12 21.79
CA VAL A 138 11.81 -5.74 20.38
C VAL A 138 10.50 -5.99 19.65
N ILE A 139 9.86 -4.94 19.13
CA ILE A 139 8.74 -5.11 18.20
C ILE A 139 9.33 -5.58 16.85
N ALA A 140 9.06 -6.84 16.51
CA ALA A 140 9.51 -7.42 15.24
C ALA A 140 8.51 -8.43 14.69
N LYS A 141 7.24 -8.31 15.06
CA LYS A 141 6.15 -9.14 14.56
C LYS A 141 4.90 -8.32 14.34
N ARG A 142 4.22 -8.55 13.21
CA ARG A 142 2.94 -7.95 12.90
C ARG A 142 2.14 -8.87 11.97
N ARG A 143 0.97 -9.31 12.40
CA ARG A 143 0.13 -10.25 11.63
C ARG A 143 -0.20 -9.75 10.22
N ALA A 144 -0.48 -8.45 10.07
CA ALA A 144 -0.80 -7.83 8.78
C ALA A 144 0.43 -7.59 7.88
N LEU A 145 1.65 -7.75 8.40
CA LEU A 145 2.93 -7.54 7.72
C LEU A 145 3.92 -8.67 8.08
N PRO A 146 3.70 -9.91 7.60
CA PRO A 146 4.53 -11.06 7.97
C PRO A 146 5.99 -10.91 7.56
N GLU A 147 6.30 -10.05 6.60
CA GLU A 147 7.67 -9.73 6.23
C GLU A 147 8.47 -9.04 7.35
N VAL A 148 7.84 -8.45 8.34
CA VAL A 148 8.53 -7.85 9.50
C VAL A 148 9.25 -8.94 10.28
N GLU A 149 8.56 -10.05 10.58
CA GLU A 149 9.19 -11.18 11.25
C GLU A 149 10.23 -11.88 10.35
N LEU A 150 9.96 -11.97 9.04
CA LEU A 150 10.90 -12.54 8.07
C LEU A 150 12.22 -11.74 8.04
N VAL A 151 12.14 -10.41 8.00
CA VAL A 151 13.32 -9.53 8.04
C VAL A 151 14.04 -9.68 9.38
N MET A 152 13.34 -9.74 10.51
CA MET A 152 13.97 -9.98 11.82
C MET A 152 14.71 -11.31 11.86
N ASN A 153 14.14 -12.38 11.31
CA ASN A 153 14.81 -13.67 11.22
C ASN A 153 16.07 -13.61 10.33
N ALA A 154 16.07 -12.78 9.30
CA ALA A 154 17.24 -12.54 8.46
C ALA A 154 18.34 -11.77 9.22
N PHE A 155 17.98 -10.77 10.05
CA PHE A 155 18.91 -10.13 10.97
C PHE A 155 19.53 -11.14 11.95
N VAL A 156 18.69 -11.98 12.57
CA VAL A 156 19.16 -13.02 13.50
C VAL A 156 20.21 -13.91 12.84
N LYS A 157 19.97 -14.38 11.61
CA LYS A 157 20.90 -15.23 10.86
C LYS A 157 22.19 -14.49 10.47
N ALA A 158 22.09 -13.29 9.89
CA ALA A 158 23.23 -12.53 9.41
C ALA A 158 24.18 -12.07 10.52
N PHE A 159 23.66 -11.89 11.73
CA PHE A 159 24.44 -11.45 12.88
C PHE A 159 24.71 -12.55 13.93
N GLY A 160 24.24 -13.79 13.68
CA GLY A 160 24.47 -14.92 14.60
C GLY A 160 23.79 -14.73 15.96
N LEU A 161 22.63 -14.07 16.02
CA LEU A 161 21.92 -13.80 17.27
C LEU A 161 21.17 -15.04 17.76
N LYS A 162 20.92 -15.11 19.06
CA LYS A 162 20.07 -16.12 19.69
C LYS A 162 18.64 -15.57 19.79
N LYS A 163 17.77 -15.96 18.83
CA LYS A 163 16.39 -15.46 18.74
C LYS A 163 15.60 -15.68 20.02
N ASP A 164 15.80 -16.81 20.66
CA ASP A 164 15.14 -17.21 21.92
C ASP A 164 15.49 -16.29 23.11
N LYS A 165 16.58 -15.55 23.01
CA LYS A 165 16.98 -14.56 24.01
C LYS A 165 16.45 -13.15 23.74
N ILE A 166 15.78 -12.90 22.62
CA ILE A 166 15.19 -11.60 22.28
C ILE A 166 13.69 -11.66 22.58
N ASN A 167 13.18 -10.75 23.39
CA ASN A 167 11.74 -10.67 23.67
C ASN A 167 11.00 -10.06 22.49
N ILE A 168 10.60 -10.90 21.51
CA ILE A 168 9.86 -10.45 20.31
C ILE A 168 8.43 -10.14 20.69
N ILE A 169 8.05 -8.86 20.47
CA ILE A 169 6.72 -8.32 20.75
C ILE A 169 5.96 -8.14 19.43
N GLU A 170 4.70 -8.54 19.42
CA GLU A 170 3.79 -8.29 18.31
C GLU A 170 3.13 -6.93 18.45
N THR A 171 2.97 -6.21 17.34
CA THR A 171 2.18 -4.97 17.28
C THR A 171 1.01 -5.12 16.33
N THR A 172 -0.09 -4.42 16.60
CA THR A 172 -1.26 -4.38 15.72
C THR A 172 -1.08 -3.37 14.60
N ASP A 173 -0.42 -2.24 14.88
CA ASP A 173 -0.25 -1.14 13.94
C ASP A 173 1.04 -0.34 14.13
N SER A 174 1.35 0.55 13.19
CA SER A 174 2.55 1.38 13.25
C SER A 174 2.49 2.46 14.32
N PRO A 175 1.39 3.19 14.52
CA PRO A 175 1.27 4.14 15.62
C PRO A 175 1.54 3.52 16.99
N GLN A 176 1.02 2.33 17.28
CA GLN A 176 1.27 1.60 18.52
C GLN A 176 2.78 1.36 18.74
N ALA A 177 3.48 0.90 17.70
CA ALA A 177 4.91 0.63 17.79
C ALA A 177 5.74 1.90 18.04
N TYR A 178 5.43 3.00 17.34
CA TYR A 178 6.11 4.29 17.58
C TYR A 178 5.81 4.85 18.97
N ASN A 179 4.59 4.68 19.47
CA ASN A 179 4.24 5.08 20.83
C ASN A 179 4.97 4.23 21.89
N ALA A 180 5.10 2.93 21.68
CA ALA A 180 5.84 2.03 22.57
C ALA A 180 7.34 2.39 22.64
N LEU A 181 7.98 2.74 21.53
CA LEU A 181 9.35 3.27 21.51
C LEU A 181 9.47 4.58 22.31
N ARG A 182 8.54 5.52 22.10
CA ARG A 182 8.54 6.81 22.82
C ARG A 182 8.33 6.65 24.30
N ALA A 183 7.43 5.76 24.68
CA ALA A 183 7.12 5.49 26.10
C ALA A 183 8.22 4.66 26.81
N GLY A 184 9.19 4.11 26.06
CA GLY A 184 10.24 3.27 26.61
C GLY A 184 9.80 1.86 27.00
N SER A 185 8.60 1.44 26.61
CA SER A 185 8.10 0.08 26.87
C SER A 185 8.74 -0.97 25.95
N VAL A 186 9.38 -0.53 24.85
CA VAL A 186 10.24 -1.35 24.00
C VAL A 186 11.57 -0.63 23.73
N ASP A 187 12.61 -1.41 23.48
CA ASP A 187 13.97 -0.91 23.26
C ASP A 187 14.27 -0.71 21.77
N ALA A 188 13.63 -1.50 20.91
CA ALA A 188 13.80 -1.45 19.47
C ALA A 188 12.51 -1.85 18.75
N ALA A 189 12.38 -1.44 17.49
CA ALA A 189 11.29 -1.88 16.64
C ALA A 189 11.73 -1.98 15.18
N LEU A 190 11.46 -3.12 14.55
CA LEU A 190 11.61 -3.31 13.12
C LEU A 190 10.32 -2.87 12.44
N MET A 191 10.36 -1.70 11.77
CA MET A 191 9.17 -0.99 11.34
C MET A 191 9.18 -0.70 9.84
N PRO A 192 7.98 -0.64 9.22
CA PRO A 192 7.82 -0.07 7.90
C PRO A 192 7.86 1.46 7.93
N PHE A 193 8.62 2.06 7.04
CA PHE A 193 8.62 3.51 6.83
C PHE A 193 8.99 3.89 5.39
N SER A 194 8.79 5.14 5.02
CA SER A 194 9.23 5.72 3.75
C SER A 194 10.31 6.77 3.98
N ARG A 195 11.01 7.16 2.92
CA ARG A 195 12.01 8.24 2.96
C ARG A 195 11.37 9.52 3.53
N LYS A 196 12.01 10.12 4.51
CA LYS A 196 11.55 11.33 5.23
C LYS A 196 10.15 11.19 5.87
N ALA A 197 9.76 9.99 6.31
CA ALA A 197 8.50 9.78 7.01
C ALA A 197 8.44 10.60 8.31
N ALA A 198 7.39 11.41 8.49
CA ALA A 198 7.21 12.25 9.67
C ALA A 198 7.17 11.45 10.99
N ALA A 199 6.60 10.25 10.94
CA ALA A 199 6.54 9.34 12.09
C ALA A 199 7.91 8.86 12.60
N VAL A 200 8.95 8.94 11.75
CA VAL A 200 10.36 8.67 12.10
C VAL A 200 11.10 9.97 12.38
N GLN A 201 10.91 10.98 11.51
CA GLN A 201 11.61 12.26 11.58
C GLN A 201 11.40 12.95 12.93
N LYS A 202 10.14 13.11 13.34
CA LYS A 202 9.83 13.81 14.59
C LYS A 202 10.46 13.17 15.83
N PRO A 203 10.31 11.84 16.09
CA PRO A 203 10.99 11.22 17.23
C PRO A 203 12.53 11.24 17.15
N MET A 204 13.12 11.32 15.96
CA MET A 204 14.58 11.51 15.81
C MET A 204 15.01 12.91 16.25
N THR A 205 14.32 13.96 15.80
CA THR A 205 14.61 15.35 16.20
C THR A 205 14.33 15.58 17.68
N ASP A 206 13.29 14.93 18.23
CA ASP A 206 13.00 14.96 19.67
C ASP A 206 14.04 14.17 20.52
N GLY A 207 15.01 13.51 19.88
CA GLY A 207 16.05 12.75 20.58
C GLY A 207 15.56 11.43 21.20
N VAL A 208 14.41 10.91 20.77
CA VAL A 208 13.76 9.71 21.34
C VAL A 208 14.28 8.43 20.68
N LEU A 209 14.51 8.45 19.37
CA LEU A 209 14.96 7.28 18.63
C LEU A 209 16.09 7.58 17.64
N ASP A 210 16.75 6.53 17.19
CA ASP A 210 17.75 6.53 16.15
C ASP A 210 17.62 5.24 15.32
N PHE A 211 18.35 5.16 14.22
CA PHE A 211 18.45 3.93 13.44
C PHE A 211 19.57 3.02 13.99
N PHE A 212 19.41 1.73 13.77
CA PHE A 212 20.54 0.82 13.83
C PHE A 212 21.37 1.01 12.55
N TYR A 213 22.64 1.34 12.68
CA TYR A 213 23.54 1.53 11.54
C TYR A 213 24.39 0.28 11.33
N ALA A 214 24.10 -0.46 10.26
CA ALA A 214 24.91 -1.58 9.81
C ALA A 214 25.75 -1.21 8.59
N PRO A 215 26.96 -1.75 8.42
CA PRO A 215 27.73 -1.65 7.19
C PRO A 215 26.97 -2.26 5.99
N LYS A 216 27.29 -1.80 4.77
CA LYS A 216 26.60 -2.24 3.55
C LYS A 216 26.70 -3.75 3.32
N ASP A 217 27.85 -4.35 3.56
CA ASP A 217 28.09 -5.80 3.46
C ASP A 217 27.19 -6.60 4.41
N LYS A 218 26.96 -6.10 5.62
CA LYS A 218 26.02 -6.71 6.57
C LYS A 218 24.55 -6.59 6.12
N ARG A 219 24.16 -5.46 5.53
CA ARG A 219 22.83 -5.34 4.90
C ARG A 219 22.71 -6.35 3.75
N ASP A 220 23.76 -6.50 2.92
CA ASP A 220 23.78 -7.44 1.80
C ASP A 220 23.74 -8.89 2.30
N ASP A 221 24.33 -9.18 3.46
CA ASP A 221 24.23 -10.46 4.15
C ASP A 221 22.79 -10.76 4.60
N ILE A 222 22.10 -9.79 5.19
CA ILE A 222 20.67 -9.91 5.53
C ILE A 222 19.85 -10.23 4.27
N LEU A 223 20.11 -9.55 3.14
CA LEU A 223 19.38 -9.75 1.88
C LEU A 223 19.52 -11.17 1.33
N ARG A 224 20.64 -11.86 1.54
CA ARG A 224 20.80 -13.27 1.13
C ARG A 224 19.81 -14.23 1.79
N HIS A 225 19.22 -13.83 2.90
CA HIS A 225 18.21 -14.59 3.65
C HIS A 225 16.77 -14.15 3.34
N LEU A 226 16.58 -13.23 2.38
CA LEU A 226 15.27 -12.64 2.04
C LEU A 226 14.86 -12.99 0.60
N PRO A 227 13.56 -13.00 0.30
CA PRO A 227 13.07 -13.21 -1.05
C PRO A 227 13.55 -12.14 -2.05
N PRO A 228 13.71 -12.48 -3.34
CA PRO A 228 14.34 -11.59 -4.34
C PRO A 228 13.53 -10.31 -4.64
N MET A 229 12.28 -10.21 -4.22
CA MET A 229 11.48 -8.98 -4.32
C MET A 229 11.83 -7.95 -3.24
N MET A 230 12.67 -8.31 -2.27
CA MET A 230 13.28 -7.41 -1.31
C MET A 230 14.67 -7.03 -1.83
N TRP A 231 14.99 -5.75 -1.76
CA TRP A 231 16.22 -5.19 -2.33
C TRP A 231 16.89 -4.21 -1.39
N GLY A 232 18.17 -3.95 -1.63
CA GLY A 232 18.96 -3.04 -0.81
C GLY A 232 18.92 -1.61 -1.33
N ASP A 233 18.76 -0.65 -0.43
CA ASP A 233 18.89 0.78 -0.70
C ASP A 233 19.84 1.43 0.31
N THR A 234 20.24 2.64 0.01
CA THR A 234 21.04 3.48 0.91
C THR A 234 20.41 4.85 1.01
N PHE A 235 20.16 5.28 2.23
CA PHE A 235 19.90 6.69 2.52
C PHE A 235 21.20 7.34 2.94
N GLU A 236 21.64 8.28 2.15
CA GLU A 236 22.80 9.09 2.48
C GLU A 236 22.58 9.87 3.78
N THR A 237 23.65 10.17 4.47
CA THR A 237 23.64 11.00 5.67
C THR A 237 22.80 12.26 5.45
N GLY A 238 21.92 12.59 6.40
CA GLY A 238 21.07 13.77 6.34
C GLY A 238 19.73 13.58 5.60
N VAL A 239 19.37 12.38 5.15
CA VAL A 239 18.00 12.11 4.64
C VAL A 239 16.96 12.34 5.71
N PHE A 240 17.24 11.94 6.94
CA PHE A 240 16.52 12.37 8.13
C PHE A 240 17.37 13.36 8.92
N GLU A 241 16.77 14.40 9.44
CA GLU A 241 17.43 15.27 10.39
C GLU A 241 17.83 14.48 11.64
N GLY A 242 19.09 14.60 12.05
CA GLY A 242 19.66 13.78 13.13
C GLY A 242 20.24 12.42 12.68
N GLN A 243 20.14 12.06 11.41
CA GLN A 243 20.80 10.88 10.85
C GLN A 243 22.30 11.16 10.68
N GLY A 244 23.12 10.52 11.53
CA GLY A 244 24.58 10.78 11.60
C GLY A 244 25.43 10.02 10.58
N LYS A 245 24.90 8.98 9.90
CA LYS A 245 25.63 8.10 8.98
C LYS A 245 24.72 7.65 7.83
N ASP A 246 25.33 7.11 6.78
CA ASP A 246 24.60 6.42 5.73
C ASP A 246 23.83 5.24 6.31
N LEU A 247 22.59 5.07 5.86
CA LEU A 247 21.70 4.06 6.34
C LEU A 247 21.39 3.07 5.22
N HIS A 248 21.91 1.86 5.34
CA HIS A 248 21.73 0.78 4.39
C HIS A 248 20.48 -0.03 4.77
N LEU A 249 19.49 -0.05 3.89
CA LEU A 249 18.11 -0.48 4.18
C LEU A 249 17.66 -1.64 3.30
N ILE A 250 16.60 -2.30 3.74
CA ILE A 250 15.85 -3.28 2.96
C ILE A 250 14.59 -2.60 2.43
N GLY A 251 14.42 -2.59 1.12
CA GLY A 251 13.31 -1.99 0.40
C GLY A 251 12.33 -3.02 -0.13
N LEU A 252 11.08 -2.60 -0.20
CA LEU A 252 9.95 -3.25 -0.85
C LEU A 252 9.25 -2.21 -1.71
N ASN A 253 8.61 -2.64 -2.80
CA ASN A 253 7.76 -1.73 -3.57
C ASN A 253 6.37 -1.61 -2.94
N THR A 254 5.71 -0.48 -3.14
CA THR A 254 4.30 -0.28 -2.82
C THR A 254 3.48 -0.43 -4.08
N TYR A 255 2.41 -1.21 -4.03
CA TYR A 255 1.49 -1.45 -5.13
C TYR A 255 0.11 -0.88 -4.81
N PHE A 256 -0.49 -0.24 -5.79
CA PHE A 256 -1.92 0.02 -5.87
C PHE A 256 -2.52 -1.05 -6.76
N MET A 257 -3.44 -1.80 -6.22
CA MET A 257 -3.94 -3.03 -6.82
C MET A 257 -5.45 -3.00 -6.94
N ALA A 258 -5.99 -3.79 -7.86
CA ALA A 258 -7.41 -4.02 -8.01
C ALA A 258 -7.73 -5.51 -8.00
N ARG A 259 -8.96 -5.88 -7.57
CA ARG A 259 -9.50 -7.21 -7.89
C ARG A 259 -9.86 -7.28 -9.37
N PRO A 260 -9.77 -8.46 -10.02
CA PRO A 260 -9.99 -8.60 -11.47
C PRO A 260 -11.37 -8.14 -11.95
N GLY A 261 -12.39 -8.25 -11.10
CA GLY A 261 -13.78 -7.90 -11.44
C GLY A 261 -14.09 -6.39 -11.43
N VAL A 262 -13.14 -5.52 -11.13
CA VAL A 262 -13.32 -4.07 -11.31
C VAL A 262 -13.38 -3.77 -12.81
N SER A 263 -14.29 -2.91 -13.24
CA SER A 263 -14.44 -2.63 -14.67
C SER A 263 -13.17 -2.06 -15.28
N LYS A 264 -12.88 -2.46 -16.51
CA LYS A 264 -11.72 -1.96 -17.27
C LYS A 264 -11.74 -0.43 -17.38
N GLU A 265 -12.92 0.15 -17.55
CA GLU A 265 -13.12 1.60 -17.62
C GLU A 265 -12.74 2.30 -16.31
N ASN A 266 -13.22 1.81 -15.17
CA ASN A 266 -12.90 2.41 -13.87
C ASN A 266 -11.39 2.31 -13.57
N VAL A 267 -10.75 1.18 -13.82
CA VAL A 267 -9.31 1.06 -13.60
C VAL A 267 -8.51 1.95 -14.56
N TYR A 268 -8.94 2.11 -15.82
CA TYR A 268 -8.33 3.05 -16.75
C TYR A 268 -8.43 4.50 -16.23
N LYS A 269 -9.64 4.95 -15.83
CA LYS A 269 -9.87 6.28 -15.27
C LYS A 269 -9.03 6.54 -14.01
N VAL A 270 -8.99 5.58 -13.09
CA VAL A 270 -8.18 5.64 -11.86
C VAL A 270 -6.69 5.73 -12.18
N THR A 271 -6.19 4.89 -13.09
CA THR A 271 -4.79 4.90 -13.51
C THR A 271 -4.40 6.25 -14.10
N LYS A 272 -5.21 6.77 -15.01
CA LYS A 272 -5.02 8.06 -15.66
C LYS A 272 -5.02 9.20 -14.64
N ALA A 273 -6.03 9.26 -13.76
CA ALA A 273 -6.15 10.29 -12.74
C ALA A 273 -4.90 10.37 -11.85
N LEU A 274 -4.42 9.25 -11.34
CA LEU A 274 -3.27 9.22 -10.42
C LEU A 274 -1.95 9.56 -11.13
N LEU A 275 -1.73 9.03 -12.35
CA LEU A 275 -0.46 9.21 -13.05
C LEU A 275 -0.33 10.59 -13.74
N GLU A 276 -1.44 11.21 -14.14
CA GLU A 276 -1.43 12.55 -14.75
C GLU A 276 -1.45 13.67 -13.71
N ASN A 277 -1.88 13.41 -12.47
CA ASN A 277 -1.97 14.39 -11.40
C ASN A 277 -0.99 14.13 -10.24
N THR A 278 0.18 13.60 -10.53
CA THR A 278 1.20 13.22 -9.52
C THR A 278 1.63 14.41 -8.66
N LYS A 279 1.67 15.63 -9.19
CA LYS A 279 2.01 16.84 -8.42
C LYS A 279 0.98 17.14 -7.35
N GLU A 280 -0.31 17.07 -7.68
CA GLU A 280 -1.41 17.24 -6.73
C GLU A 280 -1.41 16.09 -5.72
N PHE A 281 -1.27 14.85 -6.19
CA PHE A 281 -1.17 13.68 -5.33
C PHE A 281 -0.04 13.81 -4.29
N ALA A 282 1.10 14.38 -4.67
CA ALA A 282 2.24 14.61 -3.78
C ALA A 282 1.97 15.65 -2.67
N THR A 283 0.93 16.48 -2.77
CA THR A 283 0.55 17.43 -1.71
C THR A 283 0.00 16.72 -0.47
N TYR A 284 -0.64 15.58 -0.64
CA TYR A 284 -1.14 14.76 0.48
C TYR A 284 -0.01 14.03 1.22
N HIS A 285 0.95 13.50 0.47
CA HIS A 285 2.16 12.90 1.03
C HIS A 285 3.29 12.92 0.00
N ARG A 286 4.46 13.45 0.39
CA ARG A 286 5.61 13.62 -0.54
C ARG A 286 6.04 12.35 -1.28
N ALA A 287 5.83 11.17 -0.69
CA ALA A 287 6.16 9.90 -1.33
C ALA A 287 5.29 9.62 -2.57
N ALA A 288 4.13 10.28 -2.70
CA ALA A 288 3.29 10.16 -3.89
C ALA A 288 3.94 10.76 -5.15
N ALA A 289 4.93 11.63 -5.02
CA ALA A 289 5.75 12.10 -6.15
C ALA A 289 6.48 10.94 -6.88
N LEU A 290 6.64 9.79 -6.24
CA LEU A 290 7.27 8.60 -6.82
C LEU A 290 6.26 7.68 -7.56
N TRP A 291 4.98 8.04 -7.59
CA TRP A 291 3.95 7.31 -8.32
C TRP A 291 3.95 7.75 -9.78
N THR A 292 4.93 7.26 -10.53
CA THR A 292 5.19 7.67 -11.90
C THR A 292 5.02 6.51 -12.87
N LEU A 293 4.71 6.83 -14.12
CA LEU A 293 4.57 5.85 -15.19
C LEU A 293 5.85 5.02 -15.37
N LYS A 294 7.02 5.70 -15.37
CA LYS A 294 8.33 5.02 -15.48
C LYS A 294 8.53 3.99 -14.37
N ARG A 295 8.22 4.36 -13.11
CA ARG A 295 8.38 3.46 -11.98
C ARG A 295 7.37 2.32 -12.01
N THR A 296 6.15 2.58 -12.45
CA THR A 296 5.08 1.58 -12.53
C THR A 296 5.45 0.37 -13.36
N LEU A 297 6.23 0.56 -14.43
CA LEU A 297 6.61 -0.49 -15.36
C LEU A 297 7.93 -1.21 -15.02
N GLN A 298 8.61 -0.82 -13.93
CA GLN A 298 9.89 -1.40 -13.54
C GLN A 298 9.75 -2.63 -12.63
N ASN A 299 10.44 -3.72 -12.96
CA ASN A 299 10.59 -4.91 -12.09
C ASN A 299 9.26 -5.43 -11.52
N VAL A 300 8.26 -5.60 -12.38
CA VAL A 300 6.91 -6.01 -11.99
C VAL A 300 6.83 -7.51 -11.81
N ALA A 301 6.31 -7.95 -10.66
CA ALA A 301 6.15 -9.36 -10.31
C ALA A 301 4.70 -9.85 -10.34
N LEU A 302 3.76 -9.01 -10.80
CA LEU A 302 2.33 -9.28 -10.84
C LEU A 302 1.70 -8.84 -12.15
N PRO A 303 0.67 -9.52 -12.65
CA PRO A 303 -0.02 -9.09 -13.85
C PRO A 303 -0.77 -7.78 -13.63
N PHE A 304 -0.70 -6.89 -14.60
CA PHE A 304 -1.47 -5.66 -14.60
C PHE A 304 -2.95 -5.90 -14.89
N HIS A 305 -3.78 -4.98 -14.39
CA HIS A 305 -5.18 -4.92 -14.75
C HIS A 305 -5.36 -4.43 -16.20
N PRO A 306 -6.31 -5.00 -16.98
CA PRO A 306 -6.53 -4.59 -18.37
C PRO A 306 -6.78 -3.09 -18.57
N GLY A 307 -7.41 -2.41 -17.59
CA GLY A 307 -7.61 -0.96 -17.62
C GLY A 307 -6.32 -0.17 -17.48
N ALA A 308 -5.38 -0.61 -16.64
CA ALA A 308 -4.06 0.00 -16.54
C ALA A 308 -3.25 -0.19 -17.83
N ILE A 309 -3.28 -1.40 -18.40
CA ILE A 309 -2.62 -1.70 -19.68
C ILE A 309 -3.18 -0.80 -20.80
N GLN A 310 -4.48 -0.54 -20.83
CA GLN A 310 -5.08 0.37 -21.80
C GLN A 310 -4.45 1.77 -21.73
N TYR A 311 -4.29 2.31 -20.51
CA TYR A 311 -3.63 3.59 -20.31
C TYR A 311 -2.15 3.55 -20.74
N PHE A 312 -1.42 2.49 -20.43
CA PHE A 312 -0.01 2.37 -20.83
C PHE A 312 0.16 2.27 -22.36
N LYS A 313 -0.78 1.62 -23.06
CA LYS A 313 -0.84 1.58 -24.54
C LYS A 313 -1.15 2.97 -25.11
N GLU A 314 -2.09 3.72 -24.53
CA GLU A 314 -2.38 5.11 -24.91
C GLU A 314 -1.12 6.01 -24.80
N LYS A 315 -0.32 5.81 -23.76
CA LYS A 315 0.95 6.55 -23.56
C LYS A 315 2.13 6.00 -24.36
N SER A 316 1.91 4.98 -25.21
CA SER A 316 2.94 4.35 -26.05
C SER A 316 4.14 3.78 -25.25
N VAL A 317 3.92 3.37 -24.00
CA VAL A 317 4.97 2.81 -23.12
C VAL A 317 4.82 1.30 -22.89
N TRP A 318 3.74 0.69 -23.37
CA TRP A 318 3.52 -0.76 -23.29
C TRP A 318 4.16 -1.46 -24.47
N THR A 319 5.29 -2.13 -24.22
CA THR A 319 6.10 -2.80 -25.25
C THR A 319 5.70 -4.27 -25.45
N ALA A 320 6.23 -4.91 -26.49
CA ALA A 320 6.09 -6.35 -26.70
C ALA A 320 6.68 -7.17 -25.54
N GLU A 321 7.74 -6.68 -24.90
CA GLU A 321 8.34 -7.30 -23.71
C GLU A 321 7.36 -7.27 -22.53
N HIS A 322 6.69 -6.14 -22.29
CA HIS A 322 5.63 -6.04 -21.25
C HIS A 322 4.46 -6.98 -21.55
N GLU A 323 4.05 -7.11 -22.82
CA GLU A 323 2.98 -8.02 -23.22
C GLU A 323 3.37 -9.50 -22.97
N ALA A 324 4.60 -9.88 -23.29
CA ALA A 324 5.13 -11.22 -23.04
C ALA A 324 5.21 -11.52 -21.52
N ALA A 325 5.72 -10.57 -20.73
CA ALA A 325 5.78 -10.68 -19.28
C ALA A 325 4.38 -10.82 -18.67
N GLN A 326 3.42 -10.01 -19.10
CA GLN A 326 2.01 -10.09 -18.69
C GLN A 326 1.41 -11.47 -18.95
N LYS A 327 1.63 -12.01 -20.17
CA LYS A 327 1.12 -13.34 -20.55
C LYS A 327 1.73 -14.44 -19.68
N ASN A 328 3.04 -14.38 -19.42
CA ASN A 328 3.72 -15.35 -18.56
C ASN A 328 3.18 -15.30 -17.11
N LEU A 329 2.96 -14.09 -16.55
CA LEU A 329 2.41 -13.92 -15.21
C LEU A 329 0.96 -14.44 -15.10
N LEU A 330 0.16 -14.32 -16.16
CA LEU A 330 -1.21 -14.84 -16.19
C LEU A 330 -1.26 -16.35 -16.39
N GLY A 331 -0.28 -16.94 -17.06
CA GLY A 331 -0.16 -18.39 -17.25
C GLY A 331 0.28 -19.14 -15.98
N ARG A 332 0.81 -18.43 -14.97
CA ARG A 332 1.26 -18.85 -13.62
C ARG A 332 2.23 -20.00 -13.60
#